data_d55fc0024ecf2bbb9a3123b8a541468f
#
_entry.id   d55fc0024ecf2bbb9a3123b8a541468f
#
_cell.length_a   1.000
_cell.length_b   1.000
_cell.length_c   1.000
_cell.angle_alpha   90.00
_cell.angle_beta   90.00
_cell.angle_gamma   90.00
#
_symmetry.space_group_name_H-M   'P 1'
#
loop_
_entity.id
_entity.type
_entity.pdbx_description
1 polymer ?
#
loop_
_entity_poly.entity_id
_entity_poly.type
_entity_poly.pdbx_seq_one_letter_code
_entity_poly.pdbx_strand_id
1 'polypeptide(L)'
;MSLHIELEQHRKALIVRLKGELDHHTADAVKTRMEDALLKGNTSHIILSLKDLSFMDSSGLGVILGRYKQITARGGKMVVCDVNPSVYRLFEMSGLFKILSIQDNERQALTSLEVVS
;
A
#
# COMPACT_ATOMS: atom_id res chain seq x y z
N MET A 1 -3.33 -14.15 14.90
CA MET A 1 -2.63 -13.23 14.01
C MET A 1 -3.47 -11.99 13.87
N SER A 2 -2.92 -10.83 14.08
CA SER A 2 -3.67 -9.60 14.09
C SER A 2 -3.05 -8.59 13.15
N LEU A 3 -3.90 -7.74 12.60
CA LEU A 3 -3.47 -6.64 11.77
C LEU A 3 -4.31 -5.42 12.13
N HIS A 4 -3.63 -4.32 12.39
CA HIS A 4 -4.28 -3.03 12.58
C HIS A 4 -4.14 -2.21 11.31
N ILE A 5 -5.25 -1.63 10.84
CA ILE A 5 -5.31 -0.86 9.61
C ILE A 5 -5.71 0.57 9.94
N GLU A 6 -4.85 1.51 9.60
CA GLU A 6 -5.14 2.94 9.78
C GLU A 6 -5.24 3.58 8.40
N LEU A 7 -6.30 4.34 8.17
CA LEU A 7 -6.53 5.06 6.92
C LEU A 7 -6.58 6.55 7.19
N GLU A 8 -5.85 7.30 6.39
CA GLU A 8 -5.86 8.77 6.50
C GLU A 8 -5.92 9.36 5.09
N GLN A 9 -6.87 10.24 4.86
CA GLN A 9 -6.95 10.96 3.59
C GLN A 9 -6.12 12.23 3.70
N HIS A 10 -5.16 12.39 2.81
CA HIS A 10 -4.32 13.58 2.72
C HIS A 10 -4.39 14.11 1.30
N ARG A 11 -5.18 15.17 1.09
CA ARG A 11 -5.46 15.72 -0.25
C ARG A 11 -6.01 14.62 -1.16
N LYS A 12 -5.33 14.32 -2.26
CA LYS A 12 -5.75 13.28 -3.21
C LYS A 12 -5.16 11.91 -2.92
N ALA A 13 -4.38 11.78 -1.85
CA ALA A 13 -3.74 10.52 -1.48
C ALA A 13 -4.42 9.88 -0.28
N LEU A 14 -4.69 8.59 -0.39
CA LEU A 14 -5.12 7.77 0.73
C LEU A 14 -3.87 7.12 1.32
N ILE A 15 -3.58 7.45 2.58
CA ILE A 15 -2.47 6.83 3.30
C ILE A 15 -3.02 5.64 4.06
N VAL A 16 -2.45 4.46 3.80
CA VAL A 16 -2.82 3.20 4.44
C VAL A 16 -1.63 2.74 5.25
N ARG A 17 -1.78 2.67 6.58
CA ARG A 17 -0.73 2.20 7.48
C ARG A 17 -1.14 0.86 8.05
N LEU A 18 -0.30 -0.14 7.83
CA LEU A 18 -0.54 -1.51 8.29
C LEU A 18 0.41 -1.84 9.43
N LYS A 19 -0.15 -2.37 10.52
CA LYS A 19 0.63 -2.76 11.68
C LYS A 19 0.27 -4.19 12.07
N GLY A 20 1.28 -5.06 12.12
CA GLY A 20 1.11 -6.46 12.47
C GLY A 20 1.46 -7.39 11.32
N GLU A 21 0.56 -8.30 10.97
CA GLU A 21 0.83 -9.35 9.99
C GLU A 21 -0.20 -9.33 8.88
N LEU A 22 0.27 -9.26 7.65
CA LEU A 22 -0.58 -9.30 6.45
C LEU A 22 -0.44 -10.69 5.83
N ASP A 23 -1.38 -11.56 6.15
CA ASP A 23 -1.40 -12.95 5.73
C ASP A 23 -2.77 -13.32 5.16
N HIS A 24 -2.99 -14.62 4.89
CA HIS A 24 -4.25 -15.07 4.31
C HIS A 24 -5.46 -14.89 5.24
N HIS A 25 -5.25 -14.70 6.55
CA HIS A 25 -6.34 -14.42 7.48
C HIS A 25 -6.74 -12.93 7.51
N THR A 26 -5.81 -12.03 7.21
CA THR A 26 -6.02 -10.59 7.32
C THR A 26 -6.16 -9.89 5.97
N ALA A 27 -5.79 -10.56 4.89
CA ALA A 27 -5.76 -9.96 3.54
C ALA A 27 -7.13 -9.41 3.11
N ASP A 28 -8.22 -10.15 3.35
CA ASP A 28 -9.56 -9.71 2.95
C ASP A 28 -10.00 -8.45 3.68
N ALA A 29 -9.62 -8.31 4.95
CA ALA A 29 -9.94 -7.10 5.72
C ALA A 29 -9.26 -5.86 5.12
N VAL A 30 -7.99 -6.00 4.73
CA VAL A 30 -7.26 -4.90 4.10
C VAL A 30 -7.90 -4.55 2.76
N LYS A 31 -8.18 -5.54 1.94
CA LYS A 31 -8.82 -5.35 0.65
C LYS A 31 -10.14 -4.59 0.80
N THR A 32 -11.01 -5.04 1.69
CA THR A 32 -12.32 -4.43 1.91
C THR A 32 -12.20 -3.00 2.39
N ARG A 33 -11.32 -2.74 3.38
CA ARG A 33 -11.12 -1.41 3.93
C ARG A 33 -10.60 -0.45 2.87
N MET A 34 -9.65 -0.88 2.05
CA MET A 34 -9.10 -0.04 0.99
C MET A 34 -10.13 0.21 -0.11
N GLU A 35 -10.86 -0.81 -0.52
CA GLU A 35 -11.90 -0.65 -1.55
C GLU A 35 -13.00 0.31 -1.10
N ASP A 36 -13.46 0.18 0.15
CA ASP A 36 -14.47 1.08 0.70
C ASP A 36 -13.98 2.52 0.71
N ALA A 37 -12.74 2.75 1.13
CA ALA A 37 -12.16 4.09 1.17
C ALA A 37 -12.03 4.69 -0.24
N LEU A 38 -11.66 3.87 -1.21
CA LEU A 38 -11.54 4.32 -2.61
C LEU A 38 -12.91 4.69 -3.22
N LEU A 39 -13.97 4.01 -2.79
CA LEU A 39 -15.32 4.32 -3.26
C LEU A 39 -15.87 5.60 -2.65
N LYS A 40 -15.56 5.86 -1.38
CA LYS A 40 -16.09 7.00 -0.64
C LYS A 40 -15.31 8.28 -0.83
N GLY A 41 -14.01 8.16 -1.09
CA GLY A 41 -13.11 9.29 -1.13
C GLY A 41 -12.87 9.84 -2.52
N ASN A 42 -12.32 11.05 -2.55
CA ASN A 42 -11.82 11.67 -3.77
C ASN A 42 -10.33 11.34 -3.87
N THR A 43 -10.03 10.06 -4.02
CA THR A 43 -8.68 9.52 -3.97
C THR A 43 -8.14 9.28 -5.36
N SER A 44 -6.99 9.87 -5.66
CA SER A 44 -6.27 9.63 -6.91
C SER A 44 -5.08 8.70 -6.72
N HIS A 45 -4.49 8.69 -5.52
CA HIS A 45 -3.25 7.96 -5.23
C HIS A 45 -3.36 7.21 -3.92
N ILE A 46 -2.56 6.16 -3.78
CA ILE A 46 -2.45 5.39 -2.55
C ILE A 46 -1.00 5.43 -2.07
N ILE A 47 -0.80 5.73 -0.78
CA ILE A 47 0.48 5.54 -0.10
C ILE A 47 0.27 4.40 0.89
N LEU A 48 1.05 3.34 0.73
CA LEU A 48 0.99 2.18 1.61
C LEU A 48 2.23 2.17 2.49
N SER A 49 2.05 2.44 3.78
CA SER A 49 3.15 2.43 4.75
C SER A 49 3.23 1.08 5.44
N LEU A 50 4.37 0.45 5.34
CA LEU A 50 4.63 -0.86 5.93
C LEU A 50 5.60 -0.78 7.10
N LYS A 51 5.71 0.41 7.70
CA LYS A 51 6.66 0.67 8.78
C LYS A 51 6.51 -0.32 9.95
N ASP A 52 5.29 -0.59 10.34
CA ASP A 52 5.02 -1.45 11.49
C ASP A 52 4.51 -2.83 11.09
N LEU A 53 4.67 -3.20 9.82
CA LEU A 53 4.31 -4.52 9.33
C LEU A 53 5.46 -5.48 9.62
N SER A 54 5.18 -6.53 10.40
CA SER A 54 6.20 -7.50 10.79
C SER A 54 6.25 -8.72 9.88
N PHE A 55 5.20 -8.98 9.11
CA PHE A 55 5.12 -10.18 8.28
C PHE A 55 4.18 -9.95 7.09
N MET A 56 4.55 -10.53 5.96
CA MET A 56 3.68 -10.59 4.77
C MET A 56 3.92 -11.90 4.04
N ASP A 57 2.84 -12.52 3.56
CA ASP A 57 2.92 -13.67 2.66
C ASP A 57 2.36 -13.31 1.27
N SER A 58 2.20 -14.31 0.41
CA SER A 58 1.72 -14.09 -0.95
C SER A 58 0.29 -13.53 -1.03
N SER A 59 -0.52 -13.76 0.00
CA SER A 59 -1.87 -13.16 0.05
C SER A 59 -1.79 -11.64 0.12
N GLY A 60 -0.82 -11.12 0.89
CA GLY A 60 -0.57 -9.68 0.96
C GLY A 60 -0.12 -9.10 -0.36
N LEU A 61 0.74 -9.82 -1.08
CA LEU A 61 1.15 -9.39 -2.42
C LEU A 61 -0.06 -9.26 -3.36
N GLY A 62 -1.00 -10.20 -3.27
CA GLY A 62 -2.21 -10.17 -4.07
C GLY A 62 -3.08 -8.94 -3.79
N VAL A 63 -3.22 -8.58 -2.51
CA VAL A 63 -3.97 -7.38 -2.11
C VAL A 63 -3.30 -6.12 -2.67
N ILE A 64 -1.98 -6.03 -2.52
CA ILE A 64 -1.21 -4.87 -3.02
C ILE A 64 -1.35 -4.76 -4.54
N LEU A 65 -1.14 -5.86 -5.24
CA LEU A 65 -1.23 -5.87 -6.71
C LEU A 65 -2.63 -5.50 -7.20
N GLY A 66 -3.67 -6.02 -6.55
CA GLY A 66 -5.05 -5.71 -6.91
C GLY A 66 -5.37 -4.23 -6.73
N ARG A 67 -4.91 -3.64 -5.63
CA ARG A 67 -5.11 -2.20 -5.39
C ARG A 67 -4.27 -1.36 -6.34
N TYR A 68 -3.06 -1.80 -6.67
CA TYR A 68 -2.23 -1.16 -7.66
C TYR A 68 -2.94 -1.07 -9.01
N LYS A 69 -3.50 -2.19 -9.48
CA LYS A 69 -4.24 -2.22 -10.74
C LYS A 69 -5.46 -1.31 -10.70
N GLN A 70 -6.15 -1.29 -9.57
CA GLN A 70 -7.35 -0.48 -9.39
C GLN A 70 -7.04 1.02 -9.48
N ILE A 71 -5.97 1.46 -8.79
CA ILE A 71 -5.63 2.88 -8.76
C ILE A 71 -4.99 3.34 -10.08
N THR A 72 -4.18 2.51 -10.70
CA THR A 72 -3.56 2.86 -11.98
C THR A 72 -4.57 2.91 -13.12
N ALA A 73 -5.62 2.10 -13.06
CA ALA A 73 -6.72 2.16 -14.02
C ALA A 73 -7.44 3.51 -13.99
N ARG A 74 -7.36 4.23 -12.87
CA ARG A 74 -7.92 5.56 -12.72
C ARG A 74 -6.92 6.67 -13.04
N GLY A 75 -5.73 6.31 -13.52
CA GLY A 75 -4.67 7.27 -13.78
C GLY A 75 -3.86 7.68 -12.56
N GLY A 76 -4.06 6.99 -11.45
CA GLY A 76 -3.35 7.29 -10.20
C GLY A 76 -2.08 6.47 -10.02
N LYS A 77 -1.47 6.63 -8.85
CA LYS A 77 -0.23 5.95 -8.51
C LYS A 77 -0.34 5.30 -7.15
N MET A 78 0.38 4.20 -6.97
CA MET A 78 0.59 3.60 -5.65
C MET A 78 2.06 3.71 -5.29
N VAL A 79 2.33 4.26 -4.12
CA VAL A 79 3.67 4.36 -3.55
C VAL A 79 3.71 3.53 -2.28
N VAL A 80 4.72 2.69 -2.14
CA VAL A 80 4.93 1.88 -0.93
C VAL A 80 6.15 2.45 -0.21
N CYS A 81 6.06 2.61 1.10
CA CYS A 81 7.16 3.17 1.88
C CYS A 81 7.40 2.39 3.16
N ASP A 82 8.55 2.65 3.77
CA ASP A 82 8.96 2.02 5.03
C ASP A 82 9.00 0.49 4.92
N VAL A 83 9.53 -0.01 3.81
CA VAL A 83 9.60 -1.46 3.57
C VAL A 83 10.79 -2.04 4.30
N ASN A 84 10.54 -2.97 5.24
CA ASN A 84 11.62 -3.64 5.95
C ASN A 84 12.31 -4.68 5.06
N PRO A 85 13.53 -5.15 5.42
CA PRO A 85 14.27 -6.08 4.56
C PRO A 85 13.53 -7.37 4.21
N SER A 86 12.76 -7.93 5.13
CA SER A 86 12.01 -9.17 4.88
C SER A 86 10.94 -8.98 3.82
N VAL A 87 10.18 -7.91 3.93
CA VAL A 87 9.11 -7.59 2.97
C VAL A 87 9.71 -7.17 1.64
N TYR A 88 10.81 -6.41 1.67
CA TYR A 88 11.50 -6.02 0.43
C TYR A 88 11.96 -7.23 -0.36
N ARG A 89 12.48 -8.24 0.33
CA ARG A 89 12.91 -9.48 -0.31
C ARG A 89 11.74 -10.17 -1.00
N LEU A 90 10.57 -10.17 -0.38
CA LEU A 90 9.37 -10.74 -0.98
C LEU A 90 8.97 -9.99 -2.25
N PHE A 91 9.08 -8.66 -2.24
CA PHE A 91 8.82 -7.83 -3.42
C PHE A 91 9.82 -8.13 -4.54
N GLU A 92 11.10 -8.33 -4.20
CA GLU A 92 12.12 -8.70 -5.18
C GLU A 92 11.80 -10.04 -5.83
N MET A 93 11.50 -11.03 -5.01
CA MET A 93 11.25 -12.40 -5.49
C MET A 93 10.01 -12.47 -6.37
N SER A 94 9.00 -11.68 -6.07
CA SER A 94 7.75 -11.64 -6.85
C SER A 94 7.83 -10.72 -8.06
N GLY A 95 8.87 -9.89 -8.14
CA GLY A 95 9.00 -8.90 -9.21
C GLY A 95 8.16 -7.65 -8.99
N LEU A 96 7.42 -7.56 -7.88
CA LEU A 96 6.54 -6.40 -7.63
C LEU A 96 7.31 -5.10 -7.49
N PHE A 97 8.54 -5.13 -6.99
CA PHE A 97 9.29 -3.89 -6.84
C PHE A 97 9.61 -3.23 -8.19
N LYS A 98 9.51 -3.96 -9.29
CA LYS A 98 9.74 -3.41 -10.63
C LYS A 98 8.58 -2.52 -11.10
N ILE A 99 7.39 -2.75 -10.58
CA ILE A 99 6.19 -2.00 -10.98
C ILE A 99 5.72 -1.03 -9.90
N LEU A 100 6.04 -1.28 -8.63
CA LEU A 100 5.66 -0.39 -7.54
C LEU A 100 6.70 0.72 -7.37
N SER A 101 6.23 1.93 -7.07
CA SER A 101 7.10 3.01 -6.62
C SER A 101 7.40 2.81 -5.14
N ILE A 102 8.67 2.76 -4.78
CA ILE A 102 9.08 2.56 -3.39
C ILE A 102 9.85 3.80 -2.92
N GLN A 103 9.46 4.33 -1.77
CA GLN A 103 10.12 5.46 -1.13
C GLN A 103 10.51 5.08 0.29
N ASP A 104 11.44 5.84 0.87
CA ASP A 104 11.97 5.50 2.19
C ASP A 104 10.94 5.66 3.31
N ASN A 105 10.10 6.70 3.21
CA ASN A 105 9.11 7.02 4.25
C ASN A 105 7.92 7.75 3.66
N GLU A 106 6.90 8.01 4.50
CA GLU A 106 5.68 8.70 4.07
C GLU A 106 5.93 10.10 3.52
N ARG A 107 6.86 10.81 4.12
CA ARG A 107 7.19 12.17 3.68
C ARG A 107 7.70 12.16 2.25
N GLN A 108 8.62 11.26 1.94
CA GLN A 108 9.15 11.13 0.59
C GLN A 108 8.10 10.60 -0.37
N ALA A 109 7.22 9.73 0.10
CA ALA A 109 6.11 9.23 -0.70
C ALA A 109 5.18 10.38 -1.12
N LEU A 110 4.80 11.23 -0.17
CA LEU A 110 3.97 12.40 -0.47
C LEU A 110 4.67 13.35 -1.43
N THR A 111 5.95 13.62 -1.19
CA THR A 111 6.73 14.50 -2.06
C THR A 111 6.78 13.97 -3.50
N SER A 112 6.94 12.66 -3.66
CA SER A 112 7.00 12.05 -5.00
C SER A 112 5.68 12.22 -5.75
N LEU A 113 4.55 12.21 -5.06
CA LEU A 113 3.25 12.44 -5.68
C LEU A 113 3.02 13.90 -6.05
N GLU A 114 3.52 14.83 -5.26
CA GLU A 114 3.41 16.26 -5.54
C GLU A 114 4.19 16.66 -6.79
N VAL A 115 5.35 16.05 -7.00
CA VAL A 115 6.18 16.33 -8.18
C VAL A 115 5.46 15.89 -9.46
N VAL A 116 4.66 14.85 -9.38
CA VAL A 116 3.98 14.27 -10.54
C VAL A 116 2.63 14.94 -10.80
N SER A 117 2.04 15.50 -9.76
CA SER A 117 0.77 16.20 -9.91
C SER A 117 0.98 17.61 -10.43
#